data_099a8344bc989100d8abdae1b3e1b4b9
#
_entry.id   099a8344bc989100d8abdae1b3e1b4b9
#
_cell.length_a   1.000
_cell.length_b   1.000
_cell.length_c   1.000
_cell.angle_alpha   90.00
_cell.angle_beta   90.00
_cell.angle_gamma   90.00
#
_symmetry.space_group_name_H-M   'P 1'
#
loop_
_entity.id
_entity.type
_entity.pdbx_description
1 polymer ?
#
loop_
_entity_poly.entity_id
_entity_poly.type
_entity_poly.pdbx_seq_one_letter_code
_entity_poly.pdbx_strand_id
1 'polypeptide(L)'
;MIKRIVMMEGGVETLSYFSHQMAQEFQMLGYAVFFYDLKQEESSAGKLRKFIRPRETVLVTFNFQGLEKEAGVYREGIGYLWDTYHIPCYNIAADHPYFYDDRLKDLPEKYRHISIDRRQKAYFEEFYPEYVSRGFLPLAGTGLRQAEEEGEAEPLEARAQGAAVETGEAGAQGAAEQAAPCYDVILTGNYTKLSFFEPYINWINEEYAAFYREIIDDLLEHPACTVEEVALAHCEREMGKKPNDQLRIALHKMIFIDLYVRNYWRGKAVRTLVNAGIPVHVVGKGWEELEDVRHPECLKLHPQTDSVTCLGMLADAKVSLNVMPWFKDGAHDRVFNSILNGAVCVTDPSCYLEEELHEGEGVCYVALQDMDALPEKVKDLLQNDSGRNEIVRRGRAIVEQKHTWAQRAKTLAAWIAEDAAQ
;
A
#
# COMPACT_ATOMS: atom_id res chain seq x y z
N MET A 1 13.01 -29.17 -0.09
CA MET A 1 12.41 -28.23 0.90
C MET A 1 13.02 -26.85 0.65
N ILE A 2 12.19 -25.80 0.50
CA ILE A 2 12.66 -24.43 0.29
C ILE A 2 13.35 -23.93 1.57
N LYS A 3 14.50 -23.29 1.41
CA LYS A 3 15.32 -22.75 2.50
C LYS A 3 15.83 -21.34 2.22
N ARG A 4 15.64 -20.84 1.00
CA ARG A 4 16.22 -19.60 0.50
C ARG A 4 15.16 -18.77 -0.16
N ILE A 5 15.13 -17.49 0.16
CA ILE A 5 14.23 -16.52 -0.42
C ILE A 5 15.06 -15.40 -1.02
N VAL A 6 14.77 -15.06 -2.26
CA VAL A 6 15.27 -13.85 -2.91
C VAL A 6 14.19 -12.79 -2.80
N MET A 7 14.58 -11.60 -2.39
CA MET A 7 13.70 -10.41 -2.36
C MET A 7 14.38 -9.25 -3.07
N MET A 8 13.61 -8.23 -3.44
CA MET A 8 14.09 -7.08 -4.19
C MET A 8 14.18 -5.84 -3.29
N GLU A 9 15.18 -5.00 -3.55
CA GLU A 9 15.34 -3.68 -2.93
C GLU A 9 15.87 -2.66 -3.95
N GLY A 10 15.95 -1.39 -3.57
CA GLY A 10 16.52 -0.34 -4.41
C GLY A 10 15.56 0.27 -5.43
N GLY A 11 14.36 -0.29 -5.60
CA GLY A 11 13.30 0.26 -6.44
C GLY A 11 12.48 1.35 -5.73
N VAL A 12 11.16 1.22 -5.75
CA VAL A 12 10.24 2.10 -5.01
C VAL A 12 10.48 1.92 -3.51
N GLU A 13 10.63 3.04 -2.79
CA GLU A 13 10.99 3.05 -1.35
C GLU A 13 10.05 2.19 -0.52
N THR A 14 8.74 2.41 -0.63
CA THR A 14 7.72 1.68 0.13
C THR A 14 7.76 0.17 -0.14
N LEU A 15 8.01 -0.25 -1.39
CA LEU A 15 8.10 -1.68 -1.73
C LEU A 15 9.39 -2.29 -1.17
N SER A 16 10.48 -1.54 -1.17
CA SER A 16 11.73 -1.95 -0.50
C SER A 16 11.52 -2.09 1.00
N TYR A 17 10.80 -1.15 1.62
CA TYR A 17 10.43 -1.22 3.02
C TYR A 17 9.60 -2.49 3.33
N PHE A 18 8.56 -2.78 2.54
CA PHE A 18 7.76 -4.01 2.70
C PHE A 18 8.62 -5.27 2.56
N SER A 19 9.54 -5.27 1.60
CA SER A 19 10.49 -6.37 1.40
C SER A 19 11.35 -6.60 2.64
N HIS A 20 11.88 -5.54 3.24
CA HIS A 20 12.70 -5.65 4.46
C HIS A 20 11.90 -6.14 5.66
N GLN A 21 10.69 -5.62 5.88
CA GLN A 21 9.82 -6.08 6.96
C GLN A 21 9.49 -7.57 6.82
N MET A 22 9.10 -8.02 5.63
CA MET A 22 8.79 -9.42 5.37
C MET A 22 10.03 -10.32 5.46
N ALA A 23 11.20 -9.82 5.05
CA ALA A 23 12.46 -10.56 5.11
C ALA A 23 12.89 -10.88 6.55
N GLN A 24 12.73 -9.94 7.48
CA GLN A 24 13.00 -10.17 8.90
C GLN A 24 12.19 -11.36 9.43
N GLU A 25 10.90 -11.39 9.08
CA GLU A 25 10.01 -12.46 9.49
C GLU A 25 10.39 -13.81 8.86
N PHE A 26 10.78 -13.83 7.59
CA PHE A 26 11.30 -15.04 6.95
C PHE A 26 12.59 -15.55 7.61
N GLN A 27 13.48 -14.65 8.02
CA GLN A 27 14.69 -15.02 8.75
C GLN A 27 14.36 -15.63 10.11
N MET A 28 13.38 -15.10 10.85
CA MET A 28 12.88 -15.68 12.09
C MET A 28 12.26 -17.07 11.88
N LEU A 29 11.63 -17.31 10.72
CA LEU A 29 11.15 -18.63 10.31
C LEU A 29 12.27 -19.59 9.84
N GLY A 30 13.52 -19.16 9.83
CA GLY A 30 14.70 -19.98 9.52
C GLY A 30 15.09 -19.99 8.02
N TYR A 31 14.52 -19.09 7.20
CA TYR A 31 14.93 -18.94 5.81
C TYR A 31 16.20 -18.08 5.71
N ALA A 32 17.11 -18.44 4.79
CA ALA A 32 18.15 -17.53 4.34
C ALA A 32 17.55 -16.55 3.33
N VAL A 33 17.67 -15.25 3.58
CA VAL A 33 17.16 -14.20 2.68
C VAL A 33 18.32 -13.50 1.97
N PHE A 34 18.16 -13.24 0.67
CA PHE A 34 19.07 -12.47 -0.17
C PHE A 34 18.31 -11.31 -0.80
N PHE A 35 18.84 -10.10 -0.65
CA PHE A 35 18.35 -8.93 -1.34
C PHE A 35 19.08 -8.69 -2.66
N TYR A 36 18.31 -8.58 -3.74
CA TYR A 36 18.79 -8.13 -5.04
C TYR A 36 18.56 -6.62 -5.13
N ASP A 37 19.64 -5.85 -5.15
CA ASP A 37 19.58 -4.39 -5.27
C ASP A 37 19.45 -3.97 -6.73
N LEU A 38 18.27 -3.40 -7.07
CA LEU A 38 17.94 -2.90 -8.40
C LEU A 38 18.79 -1.68 -8.82
N LYS A 39 19.45 -1.00 -7.89
CA LYS A 39 20.40 0.09 -8.19
C LYS A 39 21.81 -0.43 -8.50
N GLN A 40 22.09 -1.69 -8.16
CA GLN A 40 23.40 -2.32 -8.33
C GLN A 40 23.28 -3.70 -9.01
N GLU A 41 22.56 -3.78 -10.11
CA GLU A 41 22.16 -5.02 -10.76
C GLU A 41 23.33 -5.96 -11.08
N GLU A 42 24.45 -5.46 -11.64
CA GLU A 42 25.60 -6.29 -12.00
C GLU A 42 26.24 -6.96 -10.78
N SER A 43 26.44 -6.19 -9.71
CA SER A 43 26.99 -6.68 -8.44
C SER A 43 26.05 -7.70 -7.81
N SER A 44 24.76 -7.38 -7.78
CA SER A 44 23.70 -8.22 -7.22
C SER A 44 23.55 -9.53 -7.99
N ALA A 45 23.59 -9.49 -9.32
CA ALA A 45 23.51 -10.68 -10.17
C ALA A 45 24.65 -11.68 -9.90
N GLY A 46 25.87 -11.19 -9.70
CA GLY A 46 27.02 -12.02 -9.35
C GLY A 46 26.87 -12.73 -8.01
N LYS A 47 26.35 -12.02 -7.00
CA LYS A 47 26.07 -12.56 -5.67
C LYS A 47 24.87 -13.51 -5.69
N LEU A 48 23.80 -13.15 -6.41
CA LEU A 48 22.60 -13.95 -6.57
C LEU A 48 22.90 -15.34 -7.10
N ARG A 49 23.72 -15.47 -8.18
CA ARG A 49 24.12 -16.78 -8.74
C ARG A 49 24.84 -17.66 -7.73
N LYS A 50 25.58 -17.09 -6.78
CA LYS A 50 26.23 -17.83 -5.69
C LYS A 50 25.24 -18.24 -4.60
N PHE A 51 24.19 -17.47 -4.39
CA PHE A 51 23.15 -17.71 -3.40
C PHE A 51 22.14 -18.78 -3.84
N ILE A 52 21.71 -18.76 -5.10
CA ILE A 52 20.69 -19.65 -5.64
C ILE A 52 21.09 -21.12 -5.48
N ARG A 53 20.11 -21.94 -5.08
CA ARG A 53 20.15 -23.40 -5.12
C ARG A 53 18.84 -23.89 -5.76
N PRO A 54 18.91 -24.64 -6.88
CA PRO A 54 17.72 -25.21 -7.51
C PRO A 54 16.91 -26.02 -6.50
N ARG A 55 15.57 -25.91 -6.56
CA ARG A 55 14.61 -26.58 -5.66
C ARG A 55 14.68 -26.17 -4.16
N GLU A 56 15.59 -25.26 -3.79
CA GLU A 56 15.69 -24.72 -2.43
C GLU A 56 15.41 -23.21 -2.37
N THR A 57 15.32 -22.56 -3.53
CA THR A 57 15.17 -21.09 -3.62
C THR A 57 13.83 -20.72 -4.25
N VAL A 58 13.21 -19.65 -3.73
CA VAL A 58 12.07 -18.95 -4.34
C VAL A 58 12.34 -17.46 -4.44
N LEU A 59 11.69 -16.79 -5.39
CA LEU A 59 11.56 -15.34 -5.43
C LEU A 59 10.27 -14.95 -4.71
N VAL A 60 10.33 -13.98 -3.81
CA VAL A 60 9.19 -13.26 -3.24
C VAL A 60 9.39 -11.78 -3.55
N THR A 61 8.44 -11.17 -4.24
CA THR A 61 8.57 -9.80 -4.70
C THR A 61 7.26 -9.03 -4.65
N PHE A 62 7.36 -7.72 -4.74
CA PHE A 62 6.22 -6.79 -4.84
C PHE A 62 6.23 -6.12 -6.22
N ASN A 63 5.03 -5.95 -6.80
CA ASN A 63 4.81 -5.18 -8.03
C ASN A 63 5.81 -5.50 -9.15
N PHE A 64 6.04 -6.79 -9.41
CA PHE A 64 6.86 -7.31 -10.51
C PHE A 64 8.35 -6.98 -10.48
N GLN A 65 8.90 -6.41 -9.39
CA GLN A 65 10.34 -6.19 -9.27
C GLN A 65 11.10 -7.51 -9.44
N GLY A 66 12.10 -7.55 -10.30
CA GLY A 66 12.81 -8.78 -10.71
C GLY A 66 12.09 -9.61 -11.77
N LEU A 67 10.95 -9.14 -12.29
CA LEU A 67 10.12 -9.76 -13.33
C LEU A 67 9.87 -8.82 -14.53
N GLU A 68 10.58 -7.67 -14.59
CA GLU A 68 10.47 -6.66 -15.65
C GLU A 68 11.65 -6.69 -16.62
N LYS A 69 12.25 -7.86 -16.80
CA LYS A 69 13.41 -8.06 -17.67
C LYS A 69 14.65 -7.28 -17.26
N GLU A 70 14.85 -7.08 -15.96
CA GLU A 70 16.06 -6.44 -15.40
C GLU A 70 17.32 -7.20 -15.85
N ALA A 71 18.37 -6.46 -16.20
CA ALA A 71 19.57 -6.99 -16.90
C ALA A 71 20.29 -8.11 -16.14
N GLY A 72 20.23 -8.10 -14.81
CA GLY A 72 20.88 -9.11 -13.98
C GLY A 72 20.16 -10.45 -13.89
N VAL A 73 18.83 -10.46 -14.15
CA VAL A 73 17.95 -11.65 -14.01
C VAL A 73 17.28 -12.06 -15.30
N TYR A 74 17.37 -11.27 -16.35
CA TYR A 74 16.86 -11.57 -17.68
C TYR A 74 17.96 -11.45 -18.74
N ARG A 75 17.89 -12.28 -19.77
CA ARG A 75 18.74 -12.19 -20.94
C ARG A 75 17.93 -12.47 -22.21
N GLU A 76 18.01 -11.55 -23.15
CA GLU A 76 17.35 -11.67 -24.43
C GLU A 76 17.75 -12.96 -25.16
N GLY A 77 16.78 -13.67 -25.72
CA GLY A 77 16.97 -14.97 -26.38
C GLY A 77 17.18 -16.18 -25.45
N ILE A 78 17.33 -15.97 -24.13
CA ILE A 78 17.44 -17.03 -23.13
C ILE A 78 16.24 -17.03 -22.18
N GLY A 79 15.76 -15.84 -21.77
CA GLY A 79 14.69 -15.66 -20.80
C GLY A 79 15.18 -15.33 -19.40
N TYR A 80 14.33 -15.61 -18.41
CA TYR A 80 14.61 -15.33 -17.01
C TYR A 80 15.57 -16.35 -16.37
N LEU A 81 16.40 -15.85 -15.48
CA LEU A 81 17.22 -16.69 -14.60
C LEU A 81 16.34 -17.60 -13.73
N TRP A 82 15.15 -17.14 -13.38
CA TRP A 82 14.16 -17.91 -12.64
C TRP A 82 13.75 -19.20 -13.35
N ASP A 83 13.55 -19.18 -14.67
CA ASP A 83 13.23 -20.35 -15.47
C ASP A 83 14.45 -21.29 -15.60
N THR A 84 15.64 -20.71 -15.82
CA THR A 84 16.89 -21.48 -15.92
C THR A 84 17.15 -22.32 -14.67
N TYR A 85 16.78 -21.82 -13.49
CA TYR A 85 16.97 -22.52 -12.20
C TYR A 85 15.66 -23.12 -11.64
N HIS A 86 14.55 -23.05 -12.40
CA HIS A 86 13.22 -23.53 -12.00
C HIS A 86 12.73 -22.94 -10.67
N ILE A 87 12.97 -21.65 -10.46
CA ILE A 87 12.64 -20.90 -9.23
C ILE A 87 11.18 -20.42 -9.30
N PRO A 88 10.32 -20.82 -8.35
CA PRO A 88 8.99 -20.23 -8.24
C PRO A 88 9.06 -18.74 -7.87
N CYS A 89 8.22 -17.93 -8.52
CA CYS A 89 8.18 -16.48 -8.36
C CYS A 89 6.83 -16.06 -7.78
N TYR A 90 6.80 -15.69 -6.50
CA TYR A 90 5.63 -15.19 -5.81
C TYR A 90 5.62 -13.67 -5.86
N ASN A 91 4.68 -13.10 -6.61
CA ASN A 91 4.54 -11.66 -6.77
C ASN A 91 3.30 -11.14 -6.05
N ILE A 92 3.49 -10.27 -5.06
CA ILE A 92 2.43 -9.57 -4.34
C ILE A 92 2.14 -8.27 -5.10
N ALA A 93 1.02 -8.23 -5.82
CA ALA A 93 0.59 -7.06 -6.56
C ALA A 93 -0.13 -6.08 -5.63
N ALA A 94 0.52 -4.97 -5.32
CA ALA A 94 0.01 -3.94 -4.41
C ALA A 94 -0.95 -2.93 -5.06
N ASP A 95 -1.21 -3.07 -6.37
CA ASP A 95 -2.22 -2.35 -7.13
C ASP A 95 -3.07 -3.32 -7.94
N HIS A 96 -4.16 -2.82 -8.51
CA HIS A 96 -5.09 -3.62 -9.29
C HIS A 96 -4.40 -4.25 -10.53
N PRO A 97 -4.71 -5.52 -10.91
CA PRO A 97 -4.05 -6.19 -12.03
C PRO A 97 -4.10 -5.44 -13.36
N TYR A 98 -5.15 -4.66 -13.65
CA TYR A 98 -5.19 -3.88 -14.91
C TYR A 98 -4.11 -2.79 -15.00
N PHE A 99 -3.47 -2.37 -13.89
CA PHE A 99 -2.29 -1.51 -13.94
C PHE A 99 -1.09 -2.19 -14.60
N TYR A 100 -1.08 -3.52 -14.63
CA TYR A 100 0.06 -4.34 -15.02
C TYR A 100 -0.20 -5.18 -16.28
N ASP A 101 -1.20 -4.87 -17.10
CA ASP A 101 -1.52 -5.68 -18.29
C ASP A 101 -0.32 -5.85 -19.25
N ASP A 102 0.53 -4.83 -19.37
CA ASP A 102 1.76 -4.88 -20.15
C ASP A 102 2.88 -5.71 -19.50
N ARG A 103 2.89 -5.84 -18.17
CA ARG A 103 3.83 -6.65 -17.38
C ARG A 103 3.37 -8.10 -17.22
N LEU A 104 2.05 -8.33 -17.24
CA LEU A 104 1.42 -9.66 -17.24
C LEU A 104 1.55 -10.33 -18.60
N LYS A 105 2.74 -10.21 -19.18
CA LYS A 105 3.16 -10.83 -20.46
C LYS A 105 4.59 -11.33 -20.30
N ASP A 106 4.90 -12.47 -20.87
CA ASP A 106 6.25 -13.05 -20.85
C ASP A 106 6.84 -13.23 -19.43
N LEU A 107 6.00 -13.65 -18.47
CA LEU A 107 6.44 -13.94 -17.11
C LEU A 107 7.12 -15.32 -17.01
N PRO A 108 7.93 -15.56 -15.95
CA PRO A 108 8.51 -16.86 -15.69
C PRO A 108 7.47 -17.98 -15.60
N GLU A 109 7.81 -19.19 -16.05
CA GLU A 109 6.93 -20.38 -16.08
C GLU A 109 6.28 -20.65 -14.71
N LYS A 110 7.05 -20.45 -13.62
CA LYS A 110 6.57 -20.70 -12.26
C LYS A 110 6.12 -19.41 -11.55
N TYR A 111 5.52 -18.49 -12.30
CA TYR A 111 4.91 -17.29 -11.74
C TYR A 111 3.69 -17.64 -10.89
N ARG A 112 3.54 -16.95 -9.76
CA ARG A 112 2.41 -17.05 -8.81
C ARG A 112 1.96 -15.66 -8.45
N HIS A 113 0.74 -15.31 -8.83
CA HIS A 113 0.14 -14.02 -8.52
C HIS A 113 -0.50 -14.05 -7.14
N ILE A 114 -0.30 -12.99 -6.37
CA ILE A 114 -0.92 -12.76 -5.06
C ILE A 114 -1.57 -11.40 -5.08
N SER A 115 -2.87 -11.35 -4.84
CA SER A 115 -3.64 -10.09 -4.77
C SER A 115 -3.79 -9.61 -3.34
N ILE A 116 -3.90 -8.30 -3.15
CA ILE A 116 -4.08 -7.65 -1.84
C ILE A 116 -5.53 -7.25 -1.55
N ASP A 117 -6.44 -7.53 -2.48
CA ASP A 117 -7.88 -7.33 -2.40
C ASP A 117 -8.59 -8.53 -3.03
N ARG A 118 -9.70 -9.02 -2.43
CA ARG A 118 -10.41 -10.22 -2.90
C ARG A 118 -11.12 -10.00 -4.24
N ARG A 119 -11.59 -8.78 -4.54
CA ARG A 119 -12.18 -8.46 -5.84
C ARG A 119 -11.11 -8.38 -6.93
N GLN A 120 -9.95 -7.81 -6.61
CA GLN A 120 -8.79 -7.82 -7.50
C GLN A 120 -8.32 -9.25 -7.81
N LYS A 121 -8.38 -10.15 -6.81
CA LYS A 121 -8.10 -11.58 -7.02
C LYS A 121 -9.11 -12.19 -8.01
N ALA A 122 -10.40 -11.95 -7.81
CA ALA A 122 -11.43 -12.45 -8.72
C ALA A 122 -11.25 -11.91 -10.16
N TYR A 123 -10.95 -10.61 -10.29
CA TYR A 123 -10.61 -10.01 -11.57
C TYR A 123 -9.39 -10.70 -12.21
N PHE A 124 -8.32 -10.94 -11.44
CA PHE A 124 -7.13 -11.62 -11.97
C PHE A 124 -7.45 -13.03 -12.48
N GLU A 125 -8.23 -13.79 -11.74
CA GLU A 125 -8.62 -15.16 -12.10
C GLU A 125 -9.49 -15.21 -13.37
N GLU A 126 -10.32 -14.19 -13.59
CA GLU A 126 -11.18 -14.08 -14.77
C GLU A 126 -10.42 -13.60 -16.02
N PHE A 127 -9.56 -12.57 -15.85
CA PHE A 127 -8.94 -11.87 -16.98
C PHE A 127 -7.55 -12.39 -17.35
N TYR A 128 -6.89 -13.16 -16.47
CA TYR A 128 -5.56 -13.74 -16.67
C TYR A 128 -5.52 -15.23 -16.29
N PRO A 129 -6.44 -16.05 -16.86
CA PRO A 129 -6.57 -17.47 -16.51
C PRO A 129 -5.33 -18.32 -16.89
N GLU A 130 -4.43 -17.78 -17.71
CA GLU A 130 -3.16 -18.39 -18.08
C GLU A 130 -2.14 -18.43 -16.93
N TYR A 131 -2.31 -17.60 -15.89
CA TYR A 131 -1.42 -17.54 -14.73
C TYR A 131 -2.06 -18.12 -13.47
N VAL A 132 -1.22 -18.60 -12.57
CA VAL A 132 -1.69 -19.15 -11.29
C VAL A 132 -1.96 -18.01 -10.31
N SER A 133 -3.22 -17.84 -9.91
CA SER A 133 -3.60 -17.04 -8.74
C SER A 133 -3.32 -17.86 -7.49
N ARG A 134 -2.31 -17.45 -6.68
CA ARG A 134 -1.97 -18.19 -5.46
C ARG A 134 -2.89 -17.85 -4.30
N GLY A 135 -3.43 -16.66 -4.27
CA GLY A 135 -4.39 -16.29 -3.24
C GLY A 135 -4.50 -14.80 -2.95
N PHE A 136 -5.20 -14.52 -1.87
CA PHE A 136 -5.38 -13.19 -1.28
C PHE A 136 -4.45 -13.05 -0.07
N LEU A 137 -3.60 -12.04 -0.07
CA LEU A 137 -2.70 -11.70 1.03
C LEU A 137 -2.68 -10.17 1.19
N PRO A 138 -3.48 -9.59 2.08
CA PRO A 138 -3.50 -8.15 2.28
C PRO A 138 -2.16 -7.65 2.81
N LEU A 139 -1.86 -6.36 2.60
CA LEU A 139 -0.69 -5.72 3.19
C LEU A 139 -0.75 -5.78 4.72
N ALA A 140 0.35 -5.47 5.38
CA ALA A 140 0.48 -5.54 6.83
C ALA A 140 0.90 -4.19 7.43
N GLY A 141 0.73 -4.03 8.71
CA GLY A 141 1.26 -2.90 9.47
C GLY A 141 2.59 -3.19 10.15
N THR A 142 3.31 -2.10 10.46
CA THR A 142 4.53 -2.09 11.28
C THR A 142 4.32 -1.15 12.47
N GLY A 143 4.62 -1.64 13.68
CA GLY A 143 4.67 -0.82 14.90
C GLY A 143 6.11 -0.45 15.22
N LEU A 144 6.39 0.83 15.46
CA LEU A 144 7.75 1.31 15.79
C LEU A 144 8.29 0.69 17.10
N ARG A 145 7.44 0.43 18.08
CA ARG A 145 7.86 -0.15 19.37
C ARG A 145 8.36 -1.59 19.26
N GLN A 146 7.96 -2.34 18.22
CA GLN A 146 8.50 -3.67 17.97
C GLN A 146 9.94 -3.60 17.46
N ALA A 147 10.29 -2.55 16.70
CA ALA A 147 11.63 -2.34 16.19
C ALA A 147 12.64 -1.97 17.30
N GLU A 148 12.18 -1.33 18.40
CA GLU A 148 13.04 -0.96 19.54
C GLU A 148 13.29 -2.15 20.51
N GLU A 149 12.32 -3.05 20.66
CA GLU A 149 12.46 -4.24 21.51
C GLU A 149 13.33 -5.35 20.86
N GLU A 150 13.41 -5.37 19.52
CA GLU A 150 14.19 -6.34 18.75
C GLU A 150 15.67 -5.92 18.52
N GLY A 151 16.07 -4.75 19.04
CA GLY A 151 17.44 -4.34 19.26
C GLY A 151 18.37 -4.31 18.04
N GLU A 152 18.16 -3.39 17.10
CA GLU A 152 19.20 -2.85 16.18
C GLU A 152 18.79 -1.52 15.50
N ALA A 153 17.89 -0.74 16.06
CA ALA A 153 17.61 0.62 15.59
C ALA A 153 18.37 1.62 16.47
N GLU A 154 19.34 2.32 15.90
CA GLU A 154 19.86 3.54 16.52
C GLU A 154 18.69 4.50 16.80
N PRO A 155 18.63 5.14 17.98
CA PRO A 155 17.55 6.06 18.32
C PRO A 155 17.37 7.13 17.24
N LEU A 156 16.13 7.41 16.85
CA LEU A 156 15.79 8.43 15.84
C LEU A 156 16.41 9.81 16.10
N GLU A 157 16.71 10.13 17.38
CA GLU A 157 17.42 11.36 17.78
C GLU A 157 18.84 11.50 17.21
N ALA A 158 19.53 10.39 16.93
CA ALA A 158 20.87 10.42 16.38
C ALA A 158 20.91 10.77 14.87
N ARG A 159 19.81 10.58 14.14
CA ARG A 159 19.73 10.90 12.70
C ARG A 159 19.30 12.35 12.43
N ALA A 160 18.61 13.00 13.36
CA ALA A 160 18.19 14.40 13.23
C ALA A 160 19.27 15.40 13.68
N GLN A 161 20.30 14.95 14.40
CA GLN A 161 21.33 15.83 14.97
C GLN A 161 22.72 15.59 14.37
N GLY A 162 22.82 15.60 13.06
CA GLY A 162 24.09 15.71 12.34
C GLY A 162 24.71 17.10 12.44
N ALA A 163 24.58 17.83 13.57
CA ALA A 163 25.36 19.03 13.89
C ALA A 163 25.35 19.31 15.40
N ALA A 164 26.57 19.27 15.96
CA ALA A 164 27.01 19.79 17.27
C ALA A 164 27.04 18.85 18.48
N VAL A 165 28.25 18.73 18.93
CA VAL A 165 28.95 18.05 20.02
C VAL A 165 28.61 18.68 21.40
N GLU A 166 28.56 17.83 22.41
CA GLU A 166 29.27 17.79 23.71
C GLU A 166 28.38 17.47 24.93
N THR A 167 28.73 16.35 25.49
CA THR A 167 28.86 15.92 26.90
C THR A 167 27.92 16.38 28.01
N GLY A 168 27.43 15.38 28.78
CA GLY A 168 26.96 15.55 30.16
C GLY A 168 26.22 14.33 30.69
N GLU A 169 26.89 13.53 31.55
CA GLU A 169 26.33 12.42 32.32
C GLU A 169 25.24 12.87 33.29
N ALA A 170 24.16 12.12 33.45
CA ALA A 170 23.69 11.62 34.75
C ALA A 170 22.32 10.93 34.61
N GLY A 171 22.24 9.73 35.18
CA GLY A 171 21.09 8.85 35.19
C GLY A 171 19.85 9.38 35.93
N ALA A 172 18.74 8.79 35.56
CA ALA A 172 17.69 8.33 36.50
C ALA A 172 16.58 7.64 35.72
N GLN A 173 16.21 6.45 36.17
CA GLN A 173 15.02 5.72 35.82
C GLN A 173 13.79 6.58 36.10
N GLY A 174 13.02 6.87 35.06
CA GLY A 174 11.69 7.44 35.15
C GLY A 174 10.93 6.90 33.94
N ALA A 175 9.76 6.31 34.15
CA ALA A 175 8.82 6.01 33.07
C ALA A 175 8.66 7.29 32.25
N ALA A 176 9.07 7.25 31.00
CA ALA A 176 8.94 8.39 30.11
C ALA A 176 7.45 8.70 29.97
N GLU A 177 7.00 9.81 30.54
CA GLU A 177 5.72 10.42 30.24
C GLU A 177 5.72 10.63 28.71
N GLN A 178 4.83 9.91 28.01
CA GLN A 178 4.68 10.09 26.57
C GLN A 178 4.31 11.56 26.33
N ALA A 179 5.13 12.26 25.56
CA ALA A 179 4.80 13.59 25.09
C ALA A 179 3.42 13.56 24.41
N ALA A 180 2.61 14.61 24.64
CA ALA A 180 1.29 14.69 24.00
C ALA A 180 1.45 14.68 22.47
N PRO A 181 0.58 13.95 21.73
CA PRO A 181 0.64 13.89 20.27
C PRO A 181 0.66 15.30 19.65
N CYS A 182 1.59 15.53 18.71
CA CYS A 182 1.75 16.86 18.10
C CYS A 182 0.87 17.08 16.87
N TYR A 183 0.30 16.03 16.29
CA TYR A 183 -0.56 16.14 15.11
C TYR A 183 -2.00 15.79 15.47
N ASP A 184 -2.93 16.72 15.23
CA ASP A 184 -4.36 16.45 15.42
C ASP A 184 -4.84 15.44 14.38
N VAL A 185 -4.63 15.74 13.10
CA VAL A 185 -4.95 14.84 11.98
C VAL A 185 -3.75 14.74 11.03
N ILE A 186 -3.37 13.54 10.65
CA ILE A 186 -2.32 13.29 9.66
C ILE A 186 -2.85 12.46 8.50
N LEU A 187 -2.41 12.78 7.27
CA LEU A 187 -2.57 11.94 6.09
C LEU A 187 -1.22 11.74 5.42
N THR A 188 -0.80 10.49 5.23
CA THR A 188 0.41 10.14 4.49
C THR A 188 0.06 9.70 3.07
N GLY A 189 0.58 10.39 2.07
CA GLY A 189 0.36 10.08 0.65
C GLY A 189 0.33 11.33 -0.24
N ASN A 190 0.61 11.13 -1.51
CA ASN A 190 0.63 12.19 -2.50
C ASN A 190 -0.79 12.58 -2.95
N TYR A 191 -0.90 13.79 -3.46
CA TYR A 191 -2.07 14.32 -4.13
C TYR A 191 -1.69 14.75 -5.55
N THR A 192 -2.61 14.56 -6.49
CA THR A 192 -2.51 15.09 -7.85
C THR A 192 -3.80 15.86 -8.14
N LYS A 193 -3.68 17.12 -8.52
CA LYS A 193 -4.85 17.93 -8.88
C LYS A 193 -5.62 17.30 -10.04
N LEU A 194 -6.93 17.43 -10.03
CA LEU A 194 -7.79 16.76 -11.02
C LEU A 194 -7.56 17.25 -12.46
N SER A 195 -7.22 18.51 -12.64
CA SER A 195 -6.90 19.07 -13.95
C SER A 195 -5.68 18.40 -14.62
N PHE A 196 -4.82 17.72 -13.86
CA PHE A 196 -3.73 16.91 -14.42
C PHE A 196 -4.24 15.79 -15.33
N PHE A 197 -5.44 15.28 -15.09
CA PHE A 197 -6.01 14.18 -15.86
C PHE A 197 -6.77 14.63 -17.11
N GLU A 198 -7.03 15.93 -17.28
CA GLU A 198 -7.75 16.47 -18.44
C GLU A 198 -7.11 16.12 -19.79
N PRO A 199 -5.77 16.16 -19.96
CA PRO A 199 -5.15 15.73 -21.21
C PRO A 199 -5.42 14.25 -21.55
N TYR A 200 -5.51 13.38 -20.55
CA TYR A 200 -5.80 11.96 -20.76
C TYR A 200 -7.27 11.72 -21.12
N ILE A 201 -8.19 12.47 -20.48
CA ILE A 201 -9.63 12.42 -20.77
C ILE A 201 -9.89 12.91 -22.20
N ASN A 202 -9.21 13.97 -22.63
CA ASN A 202 -9.42 14.60 -23.93
C ASN A 202 -8.46 14.08 -25.03
N TRP A 203 -7.71 13.00 -24.79
CA TRP A 203 -6.63 12.53 -25.66
C TRP A 203 -7.10 12.14 -27.07
N ILE A 204 -8.27 11.51 -27.21
CA ILE A 204 -8.71 10.92 -28.47
C ILE A 204 -9.60 11.91 -29.25
N ASN A 205 -10.79 12.19 -28.75
CA ASN A 205 -11.78 13.11 -29.30
C ASN A 205 -12.88 13.40 -28.28
N GLU A 206 -13.86 14.25 -28.64
CA GLU A 206 -14.97 14.65 -27.76
C GLU A 206 -15.89 13.48 -27.34
N GLU A 207 -16.09 12.50 -28.22
CA GLU A 207 -16.94 11.33 -27.93
C GLU A 207 -16.31 10.44 -26.86
N TYR A 208 -15.00 10.15 -26.99
CA TYR A 208 -14.27 9.43 -25.95
C TYR A 208 -14.17 10.23 -24.65
N ALA A 209 -14.01 11.54 -24.74
CA ALA A 209 -13.97 12.38 -23.54
C ALA A 209 -15.30 12.33 -22.78
N ALA A 210 -16.43 12.35 -23.49
CA ALA A 210 -17.77 12.18 -22.90
C ALA A 210 -17.91 10.79 -22.24
N PHE A 211 -17.49 9.73 -22.93
CA PHE A 211 -17.49 8.36 -22.42
C PHE A 211 -16.67 8.21 -21.11
N TYR A 212 -15.48 8.78 -21.05
CA TYR A 212 -14.66 8.73 -19.84
C TYR A 212 -15.26 9.54 -18.69
N ARG A 213 -15.87 10.70 -18.98
CA ARG A 213 -16.56 11.51 -17.96
C ARG A 213 -17.76 10.79 -17.39
N GLU A 214 -18.57 10.11 -18.21
CA GLU A 214 -19.69 9.30 -17.71
C GLU A 214 -19.21 8.21 -16.74
N ILE A 215 -18.11 7.51 -17.04
CA ILE A 215 -17.52 6.51 -16.12
C ILE A 215 -17.06 7.18 -14.82
N ILE A 216 -16.40 8.33 -14.91
CA ILE A 216 -15.94 9.08 -13.72
C ILE A 216 -17.16 9.51 -12.88
N ASP A 217 -18.19 10.09 -13.49
CA ASP A 217 -19.38 10.57 -12.80
C ASP A 217 -20.10 9.41 -12.09
N ASP A 218 -20.29 8.27 -12.75
CA ASP A 218 -20.87 7.07 -12.15
C ASP A 218 -20.07 6.56 -10.95
N LEU A 219 -18.72 6.56 -11.04
CA LEU A 219 -17.87 6.16 -9.93
C LEU A 219 -17.90 7.13 -8.75
N LEU A 220 -18.13 8.41 -9.00
CA LEU A 220 -18.28 9.42 -7.95
C LEU A 220 -19.67 9.37 -7.32
N GLU A 221 -20.71 9.06 -8.09
CA GLU A 221 -22.09 8.90 -7.60
C GLU A 221 -22.27 7.56 -6.87
N HIS A 222 -21.59 6.50 -7.34
CA HIS A 222 -21.66 5.14 -6.80
C HIS A 222 -20.30 4.64 -6.28
N PRO A 223 -19.73 5.26 -5.21
CA PRO A 223 -18.38 4.95 -4.74
C PRO A 223 -18.21 3.54 -4.14
N ALA A 224 -19.29 2.77 -3.99
CA ALA A 224 -19.24 1.36 -3.62
C ALA A 224 -18.85 0.43 -4.79
N CYS A 225 -19.02 0.88 -6.05
CA CYS A 225 -18.65 0.12 -7.23
C CYS A 225 -17.13 0.13 -7.45
N THR A 226 -16.61 -0.92 -8.08
CA THR A 226 -15.22 -0.93 -8.54
C THR A 226 -15.08 -0.23 -9.89
N VAL A 227 -13.86 0.21 -10.21
CA VAL A 227 -13.60 0.86 -11.51
C VAL A 227 -13.86 -0.10 -12.67
N GLU A 228 -13.47 -1.38 -12.51
CA GLU A 228 -13.69 -2.39 -13.54
C GLU A 228 -15.18 -2.70 -13.73
N GLU A 229 -15.99 -2.79 -12.67
CA GLU A 229 -17.44 -3.00 -12.78
C GLU A 229 -18.11 -1.91 -13.62
N VAL A 230 -17.83 -0.64 -13.30
CA VAL A 230 -18.43 0.50 -14.01
C VAL A 230 -17.89 0.60 -15.43
N ALA A 231 -16.57 0.56 -15.60
CA ALA A 231 -15.95 0.70 -16.92
C ALA A 231 -16.34 -0.43 -17.88
N LEU A 232 -16.46 -1.68 -17.40
CA LEU A 232 -16.91 -2.82 -18.21
C LEU A 232 -18.38 -2.66 -18.62
N ALA A 233 -19.26 -2.20 -17.72
CA ALA A 233 -20.65 -1.93 -18.05
C ALA A 233 -20.79 -0.87 -19.15
N HIS A 234 -20.03 0.22 -19.07
CA HIS A 234 -19.98 1.24 -20.11
C HIS A 234 -19.40 0.69 -21.43
N CYS A 235 -18.32 -0.09 -21.37
CA CYS A 235 -17.77 -0.74 -22.56
C CYS A 235 -18.75 -1.68 -23.23
N GLU A 236 -19.50 -2.50 -22.47
CA GLU A 236 -20.50 -3.40 -23.02
C GLU A 236 -21.68 -2.62 -23.65
N ARG A 237 -22.10 -1.52 -23.05
CA ARG A 237 -23.14 -0.63 -23.58
C ARG A 237 -22.75 -0.05 -24.94
N GLU A 238 -21.51 0.45 -25.08
CA GLU A 238 -21.07 1.14 -26.29
C GLU A 238 -20.60 0.18 -27.41
N MET A 239 -19.95 -0.90 -27.05
CA MET A 239 -19.29 -1.79 -28.01
C MET A 239 -19.89 -3.20 -28.09
N GLY A 240 -20.88 -3.52 -27.23
CA GLY A 240 -21.36 -4.89 -27.02
C GLY A 240 -20.29 -5.77 -26.34
N LYS A 241 -20.63 -7.04 -26.14
CA LYS A 241 -19.73 -8.01 -25.48
C LYS A 241 -18.42 -8.18 -26.25
N LYS A 242 -17.31 -8.06 -25.52
CA LYS A 242 -15.96 -8.24 -26.06
C LYS A 242 -15.23 -9.37 -25.30
N PRO A 243 -14.26 -10.03 -25.93
CA PRO A 243 -13.37 -10.97 -25.25
C PRO A 243 -12.54 -10.30 -24.14
N ASN A 244 -12.19 -11.05 -23.09
CA ASN A 244 -11.48 -10.54 -21.92
C ASN A 244 -10.11 -9.92 -22.26
N ASP A 245 -9.41 -10.44 -23.28
CA ASP A 245 -8.14 -9.88 -23.75
C ASP A 245 -8.27 -8.45 -24.31
N GLN A 246 -9.40 -8.12 -24.95
CA GLN A 246 -9.68 -6.76 -25.41
C GLN A 246 -10.11 -5.86 -24.25
N LEU A 247 -10.92 -6.39 -23.31
CA LEU A 247 -11.42 -5.63 -22.16
C LEU A 247 -10.28 -5.26 -21.21
N ARG A 248 -9.34 -6.17 -20.91
CA ARG A 248 -8.17 -5.86 -20.08
C ARG A 248 -7.29 -4.78 -20.67
N ILE A 249 -7.09 -4.77 -22.01
CA ILE A 249 -6.37 -3.69 -22.69
C ILE A 249 -7.11 -2.36 -22.58
N ALA A 250 -8.44 -2.37 -22.70
CA ALA A 250 -9.24 -1.17 -22.52
C ALA A 250 -9.15 -0.62 -21.09
N LEU A 251 -9.29 -1.49 -20.09
CA LEU A 251 -9.13 -1.12 -18.67
C LEU A 251 -7.73 -0.58 -18.36
N HIS A 252 -6.68 -1.23 -18.88
CA HIS A 252 -5.32 -0.73 -18.74
C HIS A 252 -5.13 0.69 -19.28
N LYS A 253 -5.76 1.00 -20.41
CA LYS A 253 -5.72 2.37 -20.99
C LYS A 253 -6.53 3.39 -20.19
N MET A 254 -7.44 2.95 -19.31
CA MET A 254 -8.29 3.79 -18.46
C MET A 254 -7.75 3.94 -17.02
N ILE A 255 -6.52 3.56 -16.73
CA ILE A 255 -5.87 3.72 -15.40
C ILE A 255 -6.01 5.15 -14.86
N PHE A 256 -5.99 6.15 -15.73
CA PHE A 256 -6.14 7.54 -15.33
C PHE A 256 -7.50 7.84 -14.67
N ILE A 257 -8.55 7.07 -14.96
CA ILE A 257 -9.88 7.17 -14.32
C ILE A 257 -9.77 6.76 -12.85
N ASP A 258 -9.14 5.62 -12.57
CA ASP A 258 -8.90 5.18 -11.18
C ASP A 258 -8.08 6.22 -10.41
N LEU A 259 -6.99 6.72 -11.02
CA LEU A 259 -6.16 7.77 -10.40
C LEU A 259 -6.94 9.07 -10.17
N TYR A 260 -7.83 9.45 -11.10
CA TYR A 260 -8.71 10.61 -10.94
C TYR A 260 -9.64 10.43 -9.71
N VAL A 261 -10.34 9.30 -9.63
CA VAL A 261 -11.28 8.99 -8.54
C VAL A 261 -10.56 8.92 -7.17
N ARG A 262 -9.37 8.30 -7.12
CA ARG A 262 -8.53 8.28 -5.92
C ARG A 262 -8.19 9.69 -5.44
N ASN A 263 -7.75 10.56 -6.34
CA ASN A 263 -7.36 11.93 -5.99
C ASN A 263 -8.58 12.82 -5.68
N TYR A 264 -9.71 12.61 -6.35
CA TYR A 264 -10.96 13.31 -6.02
C TYR A 264 -11.35 13.09 -4.56
N TRP A 265 -11.48 11.83 -4.14
CA TRP A 265 -11.90 11.49 -2.78
C TRP A 265 -10.86 11.90 -1.73
N ARG A 266 -9.59 11.72 -2.02
CA ARG A 266 -8.50 12.14 -1.14
C ARG A 266 -8.50 13.66 -0.95
N GLY A 267 -8.59 14.42 -2.03
CA GLY A 267 -8.68 15.88 -1.98
C GLY A 267 -9.97 16.37 -1.29
N LYS A 268 -11.10 15.71 -1.54
CA LYS A 268 -12.38 16.02 -0.88
C LYS A 268 -12.29 15.82 0.62
N ALA A 269 -11.72 14.72 1.10
CA ALA A 269 -11.58 14.45 2.54
C ALA A 269 -10.74 15.50 3.26
N VAL A 270 -9.55 15.81 2.72
CA VAL A 270 -8.66 16.84 3.31
C VAL A 270 -9.33 18.21 3.28
N ARG A 271 -9.89 18.62 2.14
CA ARG A 271 -10.58 19.90 1.98
C ARG A 271 -11.77 20.04 2.94
N THR A 272 -12.55 18.97 3.14
CA THR A 272 -13.70 18.98 4.06
C THR A 272 -13.26 19.26 5.49
N LEU A 273 -12.19 18.63 5.97
CA LEU A 273 -11.64 18.89 7.31
C LEU A 273 -11.05 20.29 7.44
N VAL A 274 -10.20 20.69 6.50
CA VAL A 274 -9.56 22.00 6.49
C VAL A 274 -10.61 23.12 6.46
N ASN A 275 -11.65 22.98 5.63
CA ASN A 275 -12.74 23.95 5.52
C ASN A 275 -13.66 23.99 6.76
N ALA A 276 -13.60 22.97 7.61
CA ALA A 276 -14.24 22.96 8.93
C ALA A 276 -13.34 23.51 10.06
N GLY A 277 -12.16 24.07 9.71
CA GLY A 277 -11.20 24.64 10.65
C GLY A 277 -10.38 23.62 11.43
N ILE A 278 -10.28 22.38 10.94
CA ILE A 278 -9.50 21.31 11.56
C ILE A 278 -8.10 21.29 10.93
N PRO A 279 -7.01 21.38 11.71
CA PRO A 279 -5.66 21.25 11.20
C PRO A 279 -5.41 19.84 10.64
N VAL A 280 -5.00 19.76 9.37
CA VAL A 280 -4.63 18.51 8.71
C VAL A 280 -3.18 18.58 8.26
N HIS A 281 -2.34 17.68 8.76
CA HIS A 281 -0.96 17.49 8.37
C HIS A 281 -0.91 16.49 7.21
N VAL A 282 -0.51 16.94 6.03
CA VAL A 282 -0.37 16.09 4.84
C VAL A 282 1.09 15.86 4.56
N VAL A 283 1.49 14.59 4.41
CA VAL A 283 2.88 14.17 4.16
C VAL A 283 2.97 13.60 2.75
N GLY A 284 3.54 14.36 1.83
CA GLY A 284 3.63 13.97 0.41
C GLY A 284 3.71 15.17 -0.52
N LYS A 285 3.69 14.90 -1.82
CA LYS A 285 3.77 15.91 -2.89
C LYS A 285 2.38 16.32 -3.38
N GLY A 286 2.29 17.52 -3.97
CA GLY A 286 1.15 18.00 -4.72
C GLY A 286 0.03 18.62 -3.89
N TRP A 287 0.11 18.61 -2.58
CA TRP A 287 -0.92 19.16 -1.69
C TRP A 287 -1.01 20.68 -1.75
N GLU A 288 0.05 21.36 -2.16
CA GLU A 288 0.07 22.79 -2.46
C GLU A 288 -0.88 23.16 -3.61
N GLU A 289 -1.29 22.20 -4.43
CA GLU A 289 -2.23 22.37 -5.54
C GLU A 289 -3.68 22.05 -5.17
N LEU A 290 -4.00 21.80 -3.88
CA LEU A 290 -5.36 21.53 -3.44
C LEU A 290 -6.22 22.80 -3.56
N GLU A 291 -7.23 22.75 -4.41
CA GLU A 291 -8.11 23.88 -4.73
C GLU A 291 -9.29 23.99 -3.71
N ASP A 292 -9.99 25.14 -3.71
CA ASP A 292 -11.17 25.43 -2.89
C ASP A 292 -10.96 25.31 -1.38
N VAL A 293 -9.76 25.64 -0.90
CA VAL A 293 -9.40 25.67 0.50
C VAL A 293 -9.77 27.03 1.11
N ARG A 294 -10.74 27.04 2.07
CA ARG A 294 -11.24 28.24 2.74
C ARG A 294 -10.36 28.65 3.93
N HIS A 295 -9.74 27.69 4.59
CA HIS A 295 -8.86 27.86 5.75
C HIS A 295 -7.46 27.32 5.46
N PRO A 296 -6.67 27.99 4.60
CA PRO A 296 -5.35 27.51 4.21
C PRO A 296 -4.38 27.36 5.39
N GLU A 297 -4.58 28.11 6.47
CA GLU A 297 -3.83 27.99 7.72
C GLU A 297 -4.00 26.63 8.42
N CYS A 298 -5.09 25.90 8.12
CA CYS A 298 -5.35 24.55 8.63
C CYS A 298 -4.70 23.45 7.77
N LEU A 299 -4.27 23.73 6.54
CA LEU A 299 -3.54 22.80 5.72
C LEU A 299 -2.04 22.87 6.02
N LYS A 300 -1.50 21.84 6.67
CA LYS A 300 -0.10 21.79 7.10
C LYS A 300 0.69 20.86 6.18
N LEU A 301 1.54 21.43 5.34
CA LEU A 301 2.30 20.72 4.32
C LEU A 301 3.60 20.16 4.90
N HIS A 302 3.84 18.86 4.68
CA HIS A 302 5.11 18.20 4.96
C HIS A 302 5.65 17.57 3.66
N PRO A 303 6.97 17.60 3.42
CA PRO A 303 7.56 17.00 2.25
C PRO A 303 7.37 15.47 2.26
N GLN A 304 7.46 14.86 1.08
CA GLN A 304 7.51 13.41 0.97
C GLN A 304 8.75 12.90 1.72
N THR A 305 8.56 11.88 2.54
CA THR A 305 9.61 11.24 3.33
C THR A 305 9.56 9.71 3.20
N ASP A 306 10.48 9.00 3.85
CA ASP A 306 10.54 7.55 3.87
C ASP A 306 9.48 6.92 4.81
N SER A 307 9.31 5.60 4.69
CA SER A 307 8.30 4.87 5.44
C SER A 307 8.53 4.93 6.95
N VAL A 308 9.78 4.87 7.42
CA VAL A 308 10.10 4.91 8.88
C VAL A 308 9.73 6.26 9.47
N THR A 309 10.10 7.36 8.78
CA THR A 309 9.73 8.72 9.21
C THR A 309 8.22 8.91 9.21
N CYS A 310 7.48 8.37 8.20
CA CYS A 310 6.02 8.38 8.18
C CYS A 310 5.42 7.66 9.41
N LEU A 311 5.98 6.51 9.80
CA LEU A 311 5.52 5.78 10.99
C LEU A 311 5.77 6.58 12.27
N GLY A 312 6.92 7.28 12.37
CA GLY A 312 7.21 8.20 13.48
C GLY A 312 6.17 9.31 13.58
N MET A 313 5.82 9.93 12.46
CA MET A 313 4.78 10.96 12.43
C MET A 313 3.38 10.40 12.80
N LEU A 314 3.08 9.14 12.43
CA LEU A 314 1.85 8.48 12.86
C LEU A 314 1.82 8.22 14.36
N ALA A 315 2.97 7.90 14.98
CA ALA A 315 3.08 7.70 16.43
C ALA A 315 2.82 9.00 17.23
N ASP A 316 3.06 10.15 16.61
CA ASP A 316 2.81 11.48 17.18
C ASP A 316 1.44 12.06 16.76
N ALA A 317 0.56 11.26 16.16
CA ALA A 317 -0.75 11.70 15.69
C ALA A 317 -1.90 11.17 16.54
N LYS A 318 -2.93 12.00 16.74
CA LYS A 318 -4.20 11.58 17.38
C LYS A 318 -5.06 10.78 16.42
N VAL A 319 -5.20 11.28 15.20
CA VAL A 319 -6.04 10.71 14.13
C VAL A 319 -5.23 10.60 12.85
N SER A 320 -5.27 9.43 12.22
CA SER A 320 -4.77 9.21 10.87
C SER A 320 -5.95 9.15 9.90
N LEU A 321 -5.92 10.02 8.88
CA LEU A 321 -6.90 9.99 7.81
C LEU A 321 -6.41 9.08 6.69
N ASN A 322 -7.17 8.07 6.36
CA ASN A 322 -6.95 7.19 5.22
C ASN A 322 -8.14 7.28 4.25
N VAL A 323 -7.86 7.31 2.95
CA VAL A 323 -8.86 7.30 1.89
C VAL A 323 -8.42 6.28 0.86
N MET A 324 -9.22 5.23 0.65
CA MET A 324 -8.84 4.07 -0.15
C MET A 324 -9.96 3.60 -1.10
N PRO A 325 -10.51 4.47 -1.97
CA PRO A 325 -11.67 4.16 -2.81
C PRO A 325 -11.48 2.97 -3.77
N TRP A 326 -10.23 2.55 -3.99
CA TRP A 326 -9.89 1.40 -4.85
C TRP A 326 -9.87 0.05 -4.11
N PHE A 327 -9.92 0.03 -2.78
CA PHE A 327 -10.09 -1.18 -2.00
C PHE A 327 -11.57 -1.38 -1.66
N LYS A 328 -12.16 -2.45 -2.17
CA LYS A 328 -13.56 -2.81 -1.86
C LYS A 328 -13.64 -4.04 -0.96
N ASP A 329 -12.63 -4.92 -1.05
CA ASP A 329 -12.56 -6.15 -0.25
C ASP A 329 -11.10 -6.47 0.11
N GLY A 330 -10.36 -5.45 0.48
CA GLY A 330 -8.97 -5.47 0.93
C GLY A 330 -8.70 -4.32 1.90
N ALA A 331 -7.43 -4.08 2.24
CA ALA A 331 -7.04 -2.99 3.12
C ALA A 331 -5.69 -2.41 2.73
N HIS A 332 -5.56 -1.08 2.89
CA HIS A 332 -4.28 -0.39 2.79
C HIS A 332 -3.48 -0.59 4.08
N ASP A 333 -2.15 -0.77 3.97
CA ASP A 333 -1.22 -0.89 5.11
C ASP A 333 -1.31 0.27 6.10
N ARG A 334 -1.66 1.48 5.63
CA ARG A 334 -1.84 2.67 6.48
C ARG A 334 -2.87 2.48 7.59
N VAL A 335 -3.92 1.69 7.37
CA VAL A 335 -4.90 1.39 8.41
C VAL A 335 -4.22 0.69 9.58
N PHE A 336 -3.48 -0.36 9.29
CA PHE A 336 -2.78 -1.14 10.30
C PHE A 336 -1.59 -0.37 10.91
N ASN A 337 -0.85 0.36 10.08
CA ASN A 337 0.23 1.25 10.53
C ASN A 337 -0.26 2.29 11.53
N SER A 338 -1.41 2.93 11.27
CA SER A 338 -1.99 3.93 12.16
C SER A 338 -2.31 3.35 13.54
N ILE A 339 -3.00 2.22 13.56
CA ILE A 339 -3.43 1.55 14.79
C ILE A 339 -2.23 1.06 15.61
N LEU A 340 -1.25 0.42 14.97
CA LEU A 340 -0.04 -0.08 15.64
C LEU A 340 0.80 1.05 16.25
N ASN A 341 0.76 2.25 15.65
CA ASN A 341 1.52 3.41 16.12
C ASN A 341 0.70 4.38 16.98
N GLY A 342 -0.53 4.04 17.37
CA GLY A 342 -1.27 4.75 18.39
C GLY A 342 -2.26 5.80 17.89
N ALA A 343 -2.47 5.92 16.57
CA ALA A 343 -3.47 6.80 15.99
C ALA A 343 -4.78 6.05 15.68
N VAL A 344 -5.93 6.68 15.94
CA VAL A 344 -7.21 6.18 15.40
C VAL A 344 -7.21 6.38 13.89
N CYS A 345 -7.50 5.34 13.13
CA CYS A 345 -7.63 5.43 11.68
C CYS A 345 -9.05 5.81 11.27
N VAL A 346 -9.24 7.02 10.75
CA VAL A 346 -10.50 7.41 10.10
C VAL A 346 -10.39 7.06 8.62
N THR A 347 -11.26 6.17 8.13
CA THR A 347 -11.15 5.60 6.79
C THR A 347 -12.52 5.28 6.19
N ASP A 348 -12.60 5.21 4.86
CA ASP A 348 -13.73 4.57 4.19
C ASP A 348 -13.71 3.06 4.44
N PRO A 349 -14.91 2.42 4.54
CA PRO A 349 -15.00 0.99 4.79
C PRO A 349 -14.64 0.16 3.55
N SER A 350 -14.23 -1.09 3.78
CA SER A 350 -14.23 -2.17 2.79
C SER A 350 -14.82 -3.43 3.42
N CYS A 351 -15.34 -4.35 2.61
CA CYS A 351 -15.90 -5.61 3.16
C CYS A 351 -14.89 -6.33 4.05
N TYR A 352 -13.64 -6.42 3.60
CA TYR A 352 -12.56 -7.06 4.39
C TYR A 352 -12.28 -6.33 5.71
N LEU A 353 -12.21 -4.99 5.70
CA LEU A 353 -11.94 -4.25 6.93
C LEU A 353 -13.08 -4.39 7.95
N GLU A 354 -14.33 -4.34 7.51
CA GLU A 354 -15.49 -4.50 8.40
C GLU A 354 -15.59 -5.92 9.00
N GLU A 355 -15.07 -6.95 8.29
CA GLU A 355 -14.94 -8.31 8.82
C GLU A 355 -13.85 -8.41 9.92
N GLU A 356 -12.75 -7.67 9.78
CA GLU A 356 -11.57 -7.79 10.63
C GLU A 356 -11.52 -6.78 11.77
N LEU A 357 -12.08 -5.60 11.59
CA LEU A 357 -12.08 -4.47 12.53
C LEU A 357 -13.47 -3.81 12.55
N HIS A 358 -14.20 -3.95 13.64
CA HIS A 358 -15.48 -3.24 13.77
C HIS A 358 -15.29 -1.77 14.14
N GLU A 359 -16.34 -0.96 13.96
CA GLU A 359 -16.34 0.45 14.39
C GLU A 359 -15.88 0.56 15.85
N GLY A 360 -14.89 1.43 16.12
CA GLY A 360 -14.30 1.59 17.44
C GLY A 360 -13.21 0.56 17.81
N GLU A 361 -12.78 -0.27 16.87
CA GLU A 361 -11.63 -1.18 17.02
C GLU A 361 -10.42 -0.66 16.22
N GLY A 362 -9.88 0.49 16.64
CA GLY A 362 -8.77 1.17 15.97
C GLY A 362 -9.19 2.00 14.78
N VAL A 363 -10.40 1.79 14.26
CA VAL A 363 -10.97 2.47 13.11
C VAL A 363 -12.22 3.27 13.49
N CYS A 364 -12.46 4.34 12.71
CA CYS A 364 -13.72 5.06 12.65
C CYS A 364 -14.10 5.17 11.18
N TYR A 365 -15.21 4.58 10.77
CA TYR A 365 -15.61 4.53 9.38
C TYR A 365 -16.39 5.76 8.95
N VAL A 366 -16.01 6.31 7.80
CA VAL A 366 -16.74 7.36 7.08
C VAL A 366 -16.87 6.92 5.63
N ALA A 367 -18.07 6.53 5.21
CA ALA A 367 -18.29 6.17 3.83
C ALA A 367 -18.07 7.37 2.90
N LEU A 368 -17.58 7.13 1.69
CA LEU A 368 -17.21 8.20 0.75
C LEU A 368 -18.40 9.11 0.41
N GLN A 369 -19.62 8.55 0.31
CA GLN A 369 -20.83 9.34 0.10
C GLN A 369 -21.20 10.23 1.31
N ASP A 370 -20.76 9.86 2.53
CA ASP A 370 -21.08 10.55 3.78
C ASP A 370 -19.94 11.47 4.25
N MET A 371 -19.09 11.93 3.32
CA MET A 371 -17.90 12.73 3.63
C MET A 371 -18.21 14.03 4.38
N ASP A 372 -19.44 14.53 4.28
CA ASP A 372 -19.89 15.72 5.01
C ASP A 372 -19.99 15.48 6.54
N ALA A 373 -20.10 14.22 6.98
CA ALA A 373 -20.07 13.86 8.41
C ALA A 373 -18.65 13.75 8.97
N LEU A 374 -17.62 13.73 8.12
CA LEU A 374 -16.22 13.55 8.52
C LEU A 374 -15.74 14.59 9.57
N PRO A 375 -16.04 15.91 9.46
CA PRO A 375 -15.57 16.89 10.44
C PRO A 375 -16.14 16.68 11.84
N GLU A 376 -17.39 16.26 11.97
CA GLU A 376 -18.03 16.00 13.27
C GLU A 376 -17.37 14.80 13.93
N LYS A 377 -17.24 13.68 13.23
CA LYS A 377 -16.56 12.47 13.73
C LYS A 377 -15.12 12.74 14.16
N VAL A 378 -14.37 13.51 13.38
CA VAL A 378 -12.99 13.87 13.73
C VAL A 378 -12.95 14.79 14.96
N LYS A 379 -13.83 15.79 15.08
CA LYS A 379 -13.90 16.65 16.26
C LYS A 379 -14.19 15.84 17.53
N ASP A 380 -15.12 14.91 17.49
CA ASP A 380 -15.45 14.03 18.62
C ASP A 380 -14.22 13.22 19.05
N LEU A 381 -13.47 12.65 18.10
CA LEU A 381 -12.23 11.95 18.39
C LEU A 381 -11.15 12.87 18.99
N LEU A 382 -11.02 14.10 18.51
CA LEU A 382 -10.03 15.06 19.00
C LEU A 382 -10.35 15.56 20.42
N GLN A 383 -11.63 15.62 20.80
CA GLN A 383 -12.09 16.11 22.11
C GLN A 383 -12.12 15.04 23.19
N ASN A 384 -12.05 13.75 22.83
CA ASN A 384 -12.17 12.62 23.74
C ASN A 384 -10.91 11.74 23.78
N ASP A 385 -9.89 12.19 24.50
CA ASP A 385 -8.62 11.46 24.61
C ASP A 385 -8.78 10.06 25.19
N SER A 386 -9.61 9.89 26.24
CA SER A 386 -9.85 8.59 26.85
C SER A 386 -10.56 7.63 25.89
N GLY A 387 -11.59 8.11 25.17
CA GLY A 387 -12.32 7.32 24.17
C GLY A 387 -11.40 6.93 23.00
N ARG A 388 -10.59 7.87 22.51
CA ARG A 388 -9.63 7.62 21.44
C ARG A 388 -8.60 6.55 21.84
N ASN A 389 -8.02 6.66 23.05
CA ASN A 389 -7.06 5.67 23.54
C ASN A 389 -7.66 4.27 23.68
N GLU A 390 -8.92 4.17 24.07
CA GLU A 390 -9.63 2.89 24.16
C GLU A 390 -9.88 2.28 22.77
N ILE A 391 -10.25 3.11 21.77
CA ILE A 391 -10.41 2.68 20.38
C ILE A 391 -9.09 2.09 19.87
N VAL A 392 -7.98 2.80 20.03
CA VAL A 392 -6.65 2.34 19.62
C VAL A 392 -6.27 1.05 20.32
N ARG A 393 -6.47 0.97 21.64
CA ARG A 393 -6.13 -0.22 22.43
C ARG A 393 -6.85 -1.47 21.94
N ARG A 394 -8.15 -1.37 21.61
CA ARG A 394 -8.93 -2.48 21.06
C ARG A 394 -8.42 -2.93 19.70
N GLY A 395 -8.25 -1.98 18.77
CA GLY A 395 -7.77 -2.27 17.43
C GLY A 395 -6.36 -2.83 17.42
N ARG A 396 -5.47 -2.30 18.28
CA ARG A 396 -4.09 -2.75 18.38
C ARG A 396 -3.99 -4.24 18.74
N ALA A 397 -4.76 -4.70 19.70
CA ALA A 397 -4.78 -6.11 20.10
C ALA A 397 -5.16 -7.04 18.92
N ILE A 398 -6.08 -6.61 18.06
CA ILE A 398 -6.48 -7.36 16.87
C ILE A 398 -5.38 -7.31 15.80
N VAL A 399 -4.85 -6.11 15.52
CA VAL A 399 -3.87 -5.89 14.44
C VAL A 399 -2.55 -6.60 14.77
N GLU A 400 -2.06 -6.56 16.01
CA GLU A 400 -0.86 -7.29 16.45
C GLU A 400 -1.01 -8.81 16.25
N GLN A 401 -2.20 -9.34 16.44
CA GLN A 401 -2.46 -10.78 16.27
C GLN A 401 -2.60 -11.19 14.81
N LYS A 402 -3.21 -10.34 13.93
CA LYS A 402 -3.69 -10.76 12.61
C LYS A 402 -3.04 -10.04 11.44
N HIS A 403 -2.56 -8.81 11.61
CA HIS A 403 -2.25 -7.91 10.50
C HIS A 403 -0.82 -7.37 10.50
N THR A 404 0.12 -8.13 11.06
CA THR A 404 1.56 -7.84 11.01
C THR A 404 2.26 -8.61 9.88
N TRP A 405 3.46 -8.20 9.54
CA TRP A 405 4.30 -8.90 8.56
C TRP A 405 4.61 -10.34 8.97
N ALA A 406 4.69 -10.63 10.28
CA ALA A 406 4.83 -11.99 10.80
C ALA A 406 3.72 -12.92 10.31
N GLN A 407 2.47 -12.46 10.30
CA GLN A 407 1.35 -13.27 9.83
C GLN A 407 1.41 -13.45 8.30
N ARG A 408 1.80 -12.42 7.56
CA ARG A 408 1.94 -12.50 6.10
C ARG A 408 3.05 -13.46 5.70
N ALA A 409 4.21 -13.39 6.37
CA ALA A 409 5.33 -14.29 6.14
C ALA A 409 4.97 -15.76 6.48
N LYS A 410 4.28 -16.02 7.58
CA LYS A 410 3.79 -17.35 7.93
C LYS A 410 2.84 -17.92 6.88
N THR A 411 1.86 -17.14 6.43
CA THR A 411 0.92 -17.53 5.39
C THR A 411 1.65 -17.86 4.09
N LEU A 412 2.54 -16.97 3.66
CA LEU A 412 3.28 -17.19 2.41
C LEU A 412 4.26 -18.36 2.51
N ALA A 413 4.91 -18.56 3.65
CA ALA A 413 5.77 -19.73 3.90
C ALA A 413 4.98 -21.05 3.82
N ALA A 414 3.74 -21.08 4.34
CA ALA A 414 2.86 -22.23 4.20
C ALA A 414 2.52 -22.51 2.72
N TRP A 415 2.15 -21.48 1.96
CA TRP A 415 1.89 -21.61 0.53
C TRP A 415 3.11 -22.10 -0.26
N ILE A 416 4.29 -21.58 0.04
CA ILE A 416 5.55 -22.02 -0.57
C ILE A 416 5.83 -23.50 -0.26
N ALA A 417 5.53 -23.96 0.96
CA ALA A 417 5.71 -25.35 1.35
C ALA A 417 4.71 -26.29 0.65
N GLU A 418 3.46 -25.87 0.51
CA GLU A 418 2.42 -26.60 -0.23
C GLU A 418 2.79 -26.76 -1.70
N ASP A 419 3.21 -25.68 -2.36
CA ASP A 419 3.60 -25.71 -3.78
C ASP A 419 4.87 -26.54 -4.03
N ALA A 420 5.78 -26.59 -3.04
CA ALA A 420 7.00 -27.40 -3.11
C ALA A 420 6.74 -28.91 -2.90
N ALA A 421 5.59 -29.30 -2.37
CA ALA A 421 5.18 -30.68 -2.16
C ALA A 421 4.47 -31.31 -3.38
N GLN A 422 4.01 -30.46 -4.31
CA GLN A 422 3.42 -30.85 -5.60
C GLN A 422 4.49 -31.07 -6.67
#